data_89d98386c01c189f717cdf7fcc5efce1
#
_entry.id   89d98386c01c189f717cdf7fcc5efce1
#
_cell.length_a   1.000
_cell.length_b   1.000
_cell.length_c   1.000
_cell.angle_alpha   90.00
_cell.angle_beta   90.00
_cell.angle_gamma   90.00
#
_symmetry.space_group_name_H-M   'P 1'
#
loop_
_entity.id
_entity.type
_entity.pdbx_description
1 polymer ?
#
loop_
_entity_poly.entity_id
_entity_poly.type
_entity_poly.pdbx_seq_one_letter_code
_entity_poly.pdbx_strand_id
1 'polypeptide(L)'
;LRLWDAAASLHPIDRTLAMLRAGSPDESLDMLASLPMGERERRAAALRITTFGPAAEGTQQCPACGLAHEVEPPLAALLEAAPAEREPRPLTSRGYELLIRVPDSRDQAAVTHCADATEARTRLLERCVLAASRGGERVAVADLPADVVGDVAQALAARDSNAETLITLTCAACGTPWTVMFDAGEFLWDEVVMHARRLLREIDVLARTYHWSEADVLAMSAQRRHAYLDLVSA
;
A
#
# COMPACT_ATOMS: atom_id res chain seq x y z
N LEU A 1 -2.00 19.38 -5.57
CA LEU A 1 -1.21 19.20 -6.79
C LEU A 1 0.26 18.89 -6.49
N ARG A 2 0.99 19.69 -5.68
CA ARG A 2 2.45 19.49 -5.43
C ARG A 2 2.86 18.07 -5.08
N LEU A 3 2.08 17.35 -4.26
CA LEU A 3 2.35 15.94 -3.96
C LEU A 3 2.15 15.06 -5.19
N TRP A 4 1.08 15.29 -5.94
CA TRP A 4 0.79 14.55 -7.18
C TRP A 4 1.90 14.77 -8.22
N ASP A 5 2.32 16.01 -8.45
CA ASP A 5 3.42 16.34 -9.37
C ASP A 5 4.72 15.63 -8.98
N ALA A 6 5.06 15.65 -7.69
CA ALA A 6 6.31 15.07 -7.19
C ALA A 6 6.31 13.53 -7.22
N ALA A 7 5.14 12.90 -7.06
CA ALA A 7 5.04 11.45 -6.90
C ALA A 7 4.56 10.70 -8.15
N ALA A 8 4.05 11.39 -9.18
CA ALA A 8 3.45 10.76 -10.37
C ALA A 8 4.38 9.80 -11.11
N SER A 9 5.68 10.06 -11.14
CA SER A 9 6.68 9.22 -11.82
C SER A 9 7.39 8.22 -10.90
N LEU A 10 7.08 8.21 -9.61
CA LEU A 10 7.71 7.31 -8.66
C LEU A 10 7.16 5.90 -8.77
N HIS A 11 7.94 4.92 -8.31
CA HIS A 11 7.48 3.55 -8.11
C HIS A 11 6.35 3.52 -7.05
N PRO A 12 5.35 2.61 -7.14
CA PRO A 12 4.26 2.49 -6.16
C PRO A 12 4.69 2.55 -4.68
N ILE A 13 5.73 1.82 -4.31
CA ILE A 13 6.27 1.83 -2.95
C ILE A 13 6.70 3.25 -2.54
N ASP A 14 7.43 3.95 -3.41
CA ASP A 14 7.94 5.29 -3.13
C ASP A 14 6.81 6.33 -3.11
N ARG A 15 5.76 6.15 -3.92
CA ARG A 15 4.53 6.97 -3.87
C ARG A 15 3.86 6.87 -2.52
N THR A 16 3.67 5.65 -2.02
CA THR A 16 3.08 5.43 -0.69
C THR A 16 3.91 6.10 0.40
N LEU A 17 5.24 5.94 0.37
CA LEU A 17 6.14 6.59 1.32
C LEU A 17 6.08 8.12 1.22
N ALA A 18 5.97 8.70 0.02
CA ALA A 18 5.84 10.13 -0.19
C ALA A 18 4.50 10.67 0.37
N MET A 19 3.41 9.94 0.19
CA MET A 19 2.11 10.29 0.77
C MET A 19 2.13 10.24 2.29
N LEU A 20 2.69 9.17 2.88
CA LEU A 20 2.84 9.05 4.33
C LEU A 20 3.71 10.17 4.90
N ARG A 21 4.81 10.53 4.21
CA ARG A 21 5.68 11.65 4.59
C ARG A 21 4.95 12.99 4.56
N ALA A 22 4.06 13.18 3.60
CA ALA A 22 3.22 14.40 3.53
C ALA A 22 2.21 14.46 4.70
N GLY A 23 1.68 13.31 5.13
CA GLY A 23 0.78 13.21 6.29
C GLY A 23 1.48 13.26 7.64
N SER A 24 2.79 12.92 7.69
CA SER A 24 3.60 12.89 8.92
C SER A 24 4.94 13.61 8.70
N PRO A 25 4.93 14.96 8.64
CA PRO A 25 6.11 15.75 8.27
C PRO A 25 7.30 15.63 9.23
N ASP A 26 7.13 15.15 10.41
CA ASP A 26 8.19 14.96 11.40
C ASP A 26 8.94 13.61 11.25
N GLU A 27 8.40 12.66 10.47
CA GLU A 27 9.03 11.36 10.23
C GLU A 27 9.89 11.40 8.96
N SER A 28 11.09 10.83 8.99
CA SER A 28 11.94 10.72 7.80
C SER A 28 11.44 9.61 6.86
N LEU A 29 11.77 9.71 5.56
CA LEU A 29 11.47 8.62 4.61
C LEU A 29 12.12 7.30 5.02
N ASP A 30 13.31 7.36 5.65
CA ASP A 30 14.01 6.18 6.15
C ASP A 30 13.23 5.48 7.27
N MET A 31 12.67 6.24 8.22
CA MET A 31 11.79 5.71 9.26
C MET A 31 10.52 5.09 8.67
N LEU A 32 9.89 5.75 7.71
CA LEU A 32 8.70 5.24 7.03
C LEU A 32 9.00 3.97 6.22
N ALA A 33 10.14 3.93 5.53
CA ALA A 33 10.55 2.75 4.76
C ALA A 33 10.89 1.53 5.64
N SER A 34 11.25 1.75 6.92
CA SER A 34 11.52 0.69 7.90
C SER A 34 10.28 0.17 8.63
N LEU A 35 9.11 0.70 8.33
CA LEU A 35 7.85 0.18 8.88
C LEU A 35 7.58 -1.23 8.34
N PRO A 36 7.08 -2.17 9.16
CA PRO A 36 6.48 -3.39 8.67
C PRO A 36 5.46 -3.10 7.57
N MET A 37 5.33 -3.99 6.59
CA MET A 37 4.43 -3.76 5.45
C MET A 37 3.00 -3.52 5.90
N GLY A 38 2.47 -4.31 6.83
CA GLY A 38 1.11 -4.13 7.33
C GLY A 38 0.93 -2.84 8.15
N GLU A 39 1.96 -2.35 8.83
CA GLU A 39 1.89 -1.04 9.49
C GLU A 39 1.87 0.10 8.47
N ARG A 40 2.62 -0.02 7.36
CA ARG A 40 2.55 0.91 6.24
C ARG A 40 1.13 0.95 5.64
N GLU A 41 0.53 -0.22 5.38
CA GLU A 41 -0.84 -0.33 4.88
C GLU A 41 -1.87 0.29 5.84
N ARG A 42 -1.74 0.00 7.14
CA ARG A 42 -2.58 0.60 8.19
C ARG A 42 -2.48 2.13 8.19
N ARG A 43 -1.27 2.68 8.06
CA ARG A 43 -1.05 4.14 8.01
C ARG A 43 -1.58 4.76 6.72
N ALA A 44 -1.46 4.07 5.59
CA ALA A 44 -2.04 4.52 4.33
C ALA A 44 -3.57 4.57 4.41
N ALA A 45 -4.20 3.54 4.99
CA ALA A 45 -5.64 3.52 5.25
C ALA A 45 -6.08 4.65 6.19
N ALA A 46 -5.34 4.91 7.28
CA ALA A 46 -5.61 6.00 8.23
C ALA A 46 -5.50 7.38 7.54
N LEU A 47 -4.45 7.58 6.75
CA LEU A 47 -4.23 8.82 5.99
C LEU A 47 -5.37 9.04 4.97
N ARG A 48 -5.79 7.97 4.29
CA ARG A 48 -6.91 8.02 3.35
C ARG A 48 -8.20 8.44 4.05
N ILE A 49 -8.55 7.80 5.17
CA ILE A 49 -9.77 8.13 5.93
C ILE A 49 -9.72 9.59 6.43
N THR A 50 -8.58 10.03 6.92
CA THR A 50 -8.42 11.42 7.41
C THR A 50 -8.54 12.44 6.28
N THR A 51 -8.10 12.10 5.06
CA THR A 51 -8.06 13.02 3.92
C THR A 51 -9.40 13.08 3.17
N PHE A 52 -10.05 11.93 2.95
CA PHE A 52 -11.20 11.79 2.07
C PHE A 52 -12.49 11.32 2.78
N GLY A 53 -12.38 11.00 4.09
CA GLY A 53 -13.50 10.48 4.88
C GLY A 53 -13.54 8.96 4.95
N PRO A 54 -14.44 8.38 5.77
CA PRO A 54 -14.50 6.93 5.99
C PRO A 54 -15.14 6.14 4.84
N ALA A 55 -16.06 6.74 4.09
CA ALA A 55 -16.70 6.08 2.96
C ALA A 55 -15.73 5.89 1.80
N ALA A 56 -15.66 4.67 1.28
CA ALA A 56 -14.77 4.31 0.18
C ALA A 56 -15.46 3.30 -0.73
N GLU A 57 -15.33 3.51 -2.03
CA GLU A 57 -15.85 2.60 -3.05
C GLU A 57 -14.74 2.31 -4.05
N GLY A 58 -14.60 1.06 -4.41
CA GLY A 58 -13.69 0.60 -5.45
C GLY A 58 -14.44 -0.18 -6.51
N THR A 59 -13.81 -0.45 -7.64
CA THR A 59 -14.37 -1.28 -8.70
C THR A 59 -13.38 -2.36 -9.08
N GLN A 60 -13.86 -3.61 -9.16
CA GLN A 60 -13.08 -4.75 -9.62
C GLN A 60 -13.79 -5.44 -10.79
N GLN A 61 -13.03 -5.85 -11.81
CA GLN A 61 -13.59 -6.57 -12.94
C GLN A 61 -13.46 -8.08 -12.74
N CYS A 62 -14.54 -8.82 -13.04
CA CYS A 62 -14.52 -10.27 -13.04
C CYS A 62 -13.52 -10.78 -14.09
N PRO A 63 -12.53 -11.61 -13.73
CA PRO A 63 -11.52 -12.09 -14.68
C PRO A 63 -12.11 -13.04 -15.75
N ALA A 64 -13.31 -13.61 -15.52
CA ALA A 64 -13.93 -14.54 -16.45
C ALA A 64 -14.87 -13.85 -17.47
N CYS A 65 -15.65 -12.85 -17.06
CA CYS A 65 -16.65 -12.23 -17.93
C CYS A 65 -16.53 -10.71 -18.09
N GLY A 66 -15.59 -10.07 -17.38
CA GLY A 66 -15.34 -8.63 -17.48
C GLY A 66 -16.37 -7.74 -16.77
N LEU A 67 -17.42 -8.31 -16.13
CA LEU A 67 -18.40 -7.51 -15.41
C LEU A 67 -17.72 -6.76 -14.25
N ALA A 68 -17.99 -5.46 -14.17
CA ALA A 68 -17.51 -4.62 -13.07
C ALA A 68 -18.38 -4.84 -11.81
N HIS A 69 -17.71 -4.94 -10.67
CA HIS A 69 -18.32 -5.09 -9.35
C HIS A 69 -17.86 -3.94 -8.46
N GLU A 70 -18.80 -3.35 -7.75
CA GLU A 70 -18.48 -2.42 -6.66
C GLU A 70 -17.93 -3.22 -5.47
N VAL A 71 -16.89 -2.70 -4.86
CA VAL A 71 -16.18 -3.33 -3.74
C VAL A 71 -15.91 -2.27 -2.68
N GLU A 72 -16.31 -2.56 -1.46
CA GLU A 72 -15.93 -1.72 -0.31
C GLU A 72 -14.52 -2.11 0.16
N PRO A 73 -13.53 -1.19 0.08
CA PRO A 73 -12.18 -1.46 0.58
C PRO A 73 -12.18 -1.70 2.09
N PRO A 74 -11.40 -2.67 2.61
CA PRO A 74 -11.42 -3.07 4.03
C PRO A 74 -10.61 -2.11 4.93
N LEU A 75 -10.79 -0.80 4.77
CA LEU A 75 -10.01 0.23 5.48
C LEU A 75 -10.19 0.16 6.99
N ALA A 76 -11.41 -0.09 7.48
CA ALA A 76 -11.68 -0.22 8.92
C ALA A 76 -10.97 -1.45 9.50
N ALA A 77 -11.03 -2.59 8.82
CA ALA A 77 -10.36 -3.82 9.25
C ALA A 77 -8.83 -3.65 9.36
N LEU A 78 -8.22 -2.90 8.43
CA LEU A 78 -6.79 -2.56 8.51
C LEU A 78 -6.44 -1.75 9.76
N LEU A 79 -7.33 -0.87 10.21
CA LEU A 79 -7.11 -0.06 11.42
C LEU A 79 -7.30 -0.85 12.71
N GLU A 80 -8.21 -1.82 12.72
CA GLU A 80 -8.55 -2.65 13.89
C GLU A 80 -7.57 -3.79 14.11
N ALA A 81 -6.82 -4.20 13.09
CA ALA A 81 -5.86 -5.28 13.20
C ALA A 81 -4.71 -4.93 14.16
N ALA A 82 -4.17 -5.95 14.81
CA ALA A 82 -3.04 -5.80 15.70
C ALA A 82 -1.82 -5.22 14.95
N PRO A 83 -1.07 -4.30 15.56
CA PRO A 83 0.13 -3.78 14.95
C PRO A 83 1.17 -4.89 14.76
N ALA A 84 1.88 -4.83 13.63
CA ALA A 84 2.94 -5.78 13.32
C ALA A 84 4.08 -5.72 14.35
N GLU A 85 4.66 -6.86 14.65
CA GLU A 85 5.84 -6.95 15.53
C GLU A 85 7.09 -6.46 14.79
N ARG A 86 7.63 -5.33 15.20
CA ARG A 86 8.83 -4.71 14.55
C ARG A 86 10.14 -5.41 14.90
N GLU A 87 10.25 -5.86 16.15
CA GLU A 87 11.49 -6.45 16.66
C GLU A 87 11.72 -7.85 16.10
N PRO A 88 12.97 -8.20 15.76
CA PRO A 88 13.32 -9.57 15.40
C PRO A 88 12.94 -10.57 16.50
N ARG A 89 12.42 -11.72 16.12
CA ARG A 89 11.98 -12.76 17.05
C ARG A 89 12.60 -14.11 16.73
N PRO A 90 12.92 -14.89 17.75
CA PRO A 90 13.33 -16.26 17.54
C PRO A 90 12.17 -17.12 17.01
N LEU A 91 12.51 -18.06 16.16
CA LEU A 91 11.63 -19.13 15.66
C LEU A 91 12.39 -20.45 15.73
N THR A 92 11.81 -21.45 16.38
CA THR A 92 12.34 -22.82 16.33
C THR A 92 11.47 -23.64 15.40
N SER A 93 12.09 -24.26 14.40
CA SER A 93 11.42 -25.12 13.44
C SER A 93 12.29 -26.33 13.12
N ARG A 94 11.78 -27.55 13.33
CA ARG A 94 12.40 -28.82 12.92
C ARG A 94 13.87 -28.97 13.34
N GLY A 95 14.20 -28.47 14.53
CA GLY A 95 15.58 -28.48 15.07
C GLY A 95 16.48 -27.38 14.53
N TYR A 96 15.94 -26.42 13.77
CA TYR A 96 16.59 -25.18 13.42
C TYR A 96 16.19 -24.08 14.39
N GLU A 97 17.16 -23.24 14.76
CA GLU A 97 16.97 -22.02 15.54
C GLU A 97 17.19 -20.84 14.60
N LEU A 98 16.17 -20.02 14.45
CA LEU A 98 16.13 -18.93 13.50
C LEU A 98 15.86 -17.62 14.24
N LEU A 99 16.44 -16.51 13.76
CA LEU A 99 16.06 -15.16 14.15
C LEU A 99 15.43 -14.49 12.93
N ILE A 100 14.15 -14.15 13.01
CA ILE A 100 13.40 -13.60 11.87
C ILE A 100 12.80 -12.25 12.20
N ARG A 101 12.68 -11.38 11.19
CA ARG A 101 11.94 -10.11 11.24
C ARG A 101 10.93 -10.04 10.11
N VAL A 102 9.84 -9.33 10.32
CA VAL A 102 8.87 -9.03 9.25
C VAL A 102 9.48 -8.13 8.17
N PRO A 103 9.04 -8.26 6.91
CA PRO A 103 9.54 -7.44 5.81
C PRO A 103 9.09 -5.97 5.94
N ASP A 104 9.91 -5.08 5.41
CA ASP A 104 9.64 -3.64 5.26
C ASP A 104 9.59 -3.22 3.77
N SER A 105 9.41 -1.92 3.50
CA SER A 105 9.35 -1.40 2.13
C SER A 105 10.65 -1.58 1.35
N ARG A 106 11.81 -1.64 2.03
CA ARG A 106 13.11 -1.88 1.38
C ARG A 106 13.24 -3.33 0.93
N ASP A 107 12.65 -4.26 1.68
CA ASP A 107 12.61 -5.67 1.31
C ASP A 107 11.69 -5.88 0.11
N GLN A 108 10.52 -5.24 0.10
CA GLN A 108 9.62 -5.25 -1.04
C GLN A 108 10.29 -4.67 -2.29
N ALA A 109 10.97 -3.52 -2.17
CA ALA A 109 11.70 -2.91 -3.28
C ALA A 109 12.82 -3.81 -3.82
N ALA A 110 13.50 -4.56 -2.95
CA ALA A 110 14.58 -5.45 -3.35
C ALA A 110 14.12 -6.63 -4.24
N VAL A 111 12.83 -6.99 -4.20
CA VAL A 111 12.27 -8.11 -4.97
C VAL A 111 11.50 -7.68 -6.22
N THR A 112 11.28 -6.39 -6.46
CA THR A 112 10.51 -5.89 -7.60
C THR A 112 11.14 -6.22 -8.96
N HIS A 113 12.43 -6.48 -9.02
CA HIS A 113 13.18 -6.78 -10.24
C HIS A 113 13.59 -8.25 -10.36
N CYS A 114 13.09 -9.14 -9.49
CA CYS A 114 13.34 -10.57 -9.59
C CYS A 114 12.64 -11.15 -10.83
N ALA A 115 13.29 -12.12 -11.46
CA ALA A 115 12.79 -12.71 -12.70
C ALA A 115 11.51 -13.52 -12.48
N ASP A 116 11.37 -14.14 -11.31
CA ASP A 116 10.20 -14.94 -10.95
C ASP A 116 9.93 -14.95 -9.44
N ALA A 117 8.81 -15.55 -9.05
CA ALA A 117 8.38 -15.65 -7.66
C ALA A 117 9.34 -16.47 -6.78
N THR A 118 10.09 -17.41 -7.35
CA THR A 118 11.04 -18.26 -6.63
C THR A 118 12.26 -17.43 -6.22
N GLU A 119 12.80 -16.65 -7.15
CA GLU A 119 13.90 -15.72 -6.86
C GLU A 119 13.47 -14.67 -5.84
N ALA A 120 12.28 -14.07 -6.04
CA ALA A 120 11.73 -13.09 -5.12
C ALA A 120 11.58 -13.63 -3.70
N ARG A 121 11.06 -14.87 -3.57
CA ARG A 121 10.91 -15.55 -2.28
C ARG A 121 12.26 -15.80 -1.61
N THR A 122 13.23 -16.31 -2.35
CA THR A 122 14.58 -16.59 -1.84
C THR A 122 15.22 -15.31 -1.32
N ARG A 123 15.19 -14.25 -2.13
CA ARG A 123 15.75 -12.94 -1.76
C ARG A 123 15.05 -12.32 -0.55
N LEU A 124 13.73 -12.46 -0.45
CA LEU A 124 12.98 -11.98 0.71
C LEU A 124 13.36 -12.74 1.98
N LEU A 125 13.50 -14.06 1.90
CA LEU A 125 13.92 -14.92 3.01
C LEU A 125 15.33 -14.54 3.49
N GLU A 126 16.30 -14.36 2.59
CA GLU A 126 17.67 -13.93 2.93
C GLU A 126 17.70 -12.59 3.67
N ARG A 127 16.73 -11.72 3.44
CA ARG A 127 16.60 -10.42 4.10
C ARG A 127 15.85 -10.48 5.43
N CYS A 128 14.90 -11.39 5.55
CA CYS A 128 14.03 -11.53 6.74
C CYS A 128 14.57 -12.54 7.77
N VAL A 129 15.39 -13.50 7.36
CA VAL A 129 16.08 -14.44 8.27
C VAL A 129 17.46 -13.89 8.62
N LEU A 130 17.58 -13.30 9.79
CA LEU A 130 18.81 -12.62 10.24
C LEU A 130 19.89 -13.60 10.72
N ALA A 131 19.47 -14.77 11.23
CA ALA A 131 20.36 -15.84 11.64
C ALA A 131 19.64 -17.18 11.52
N ALA A 132 20.39 -18.24 11.20
CA ALA A 132 19.93 -19.62 11.22
C ALA A 132 21.03 -20.52 11.76
N SER A 133 20.67 -21.47 12.65
CA SER A 133 21.57 -22.48 13.20
C SER A 133 20.84 -23.81 13.39
N ARG A 134 21.62 -24.90 13.44
CA ARG A 134 21.13 -26.24 13.77
C ARG A 134 22.15 -26.92 14.67
N GLY A 135 21.75 -27.32 15.86
CA GLY A 135 22.66 -27.94 16.83
C GLY A 135 23.84 -27.04 17.22
N GLY A 136 23.66 -25.71 17.17
CA GLY A 136 24.71 -24.72 17.46
C GLY A 136 25.60 -24.35 16.26
N GLU A 137 25.49 -25.04 15.14
CA GLU A 137 26.23 -24.72 13.90
C GLU A 137 25.42 -23.77 13.02
N ARG A 138 26.09 -22.75 12.45
CA ARG A 138 25.47 -21.77 11.55
C ARG A 138 25.09 -22.44 10.24
N VAL A 139 23.89 -22.15 9.73
CA VAL A 139 23.36 -22.62 8.46
C VAL A 139 23.09 -21.41 7.54
N ALA A 140 23.43 -21.54 6.25
CA ALA A 140 23.06 -20.50 5.28
C ALA A 140 21.55 -20.57 5.00
N VAL A 141 20.93 -19.39 4.76
CA VAL A 141 19.48 -19.32 4.50
C VAL A 141 19.08 -20.11 3.25
N ALA A 142 19.96 -20.12 2.24
CA ALA A 142 19.77 -20.87 0.99
C ALA A 142 19.76 -22.39 1.20
N ASP A 143 20.36 -22.90 2.29
CA ASP A 143 20.42 -24.33 2.62
C ASP A 143 19.29 -24.79 3.53
N LEU A 144 18.34 -23.91 3.87
CA LEU A 144 17.18 -24.26 4.68
C LEU A 144 16.23 -25.20 3.92
N PRO A 145 15.77 -26.30 4.52
CA PRO A 145 14.77 -27.18 3.92
C PRO A 145 13.47 -26.42 3.59
N ALA A 146 12.78 -26.85 2.52
CA ALA A 146 11.54 -26.22 2.05
C ALA A 146 10.44 -26.15 3.11
N ASP A 147 10.36 -27.13 3.99
CA ASP A 147 9.40 -27.17 5.10
C ASP A 147 9.75 -26.15 6.21
N VAL A 148 11.03 -25.93 6.51
CA VAL A 148 11.48 -24.86 7.42
C VAL A 148 11.19 -23.48 6.81
N VAL A 149 11.43 -23.32 5.50
CA VAL A 149 11.07 -22.12 4.74
C VAL A 149 9.55 -21.87 4.79
N GLY A 150 8.73 -22.92 4.70
CA GLY A 150 7.27 -22.83 4.88
C GLY A 150 6.87 -22.33 6.27
N ASP A 151 7.49 -22.90 7.31
CA ASP A 151 7.25 -22.48 8.71
C ASP A 151 7.68 -21.01 8.94
N VAL A 152 8.79 -20.56 8.34
CA VAL A 152 9.20 -19.14 8.37
C VAL A 152 8.14 -18.25 7.71
N ALA A 153 7.68 -18.59 6.51
CA ALA A 153 6.66 -17.81 5.80
C ALA A 153 5.37 -17.69 6.63
N GLN A 154 4.92 -18.78 7.23
CA GLN A 154 3.74 -18.79 8.10
C GLN A 154 3.95 -17.91 9.35
N ALA A 155 5.14 -17.97 9.97
CA ALA A 155 5.46 -17.18 11.15
C ALA A 155 5.53 -15.67 10.82
N LEU A 156 6.04 -15.28 9.64
CA LEU A 156 6.05 -13.88 9.17
C LEU A 156 4.63 -13.38 8.92
N ALA A 157 3.79 -14.15 8.21
CA ALA A 157 2.40 -13.80 7.96
C ALA A 157 1.58 -13.64 9.26
N ALA A 158 1.81 -14.51 10.26
CA ALA A 158 1.14 -14.41 11.56
C ALA A 158 1.55 -13.15 12.37
N ARG A 159 2.77 -12.64 12.15
CA ARG A 159 3.30 -11.46 12.86
C ARG A 159 2.97 -10.13 12.20
N ASP A 160 2.60 -10.16 10.94
CA ASP A 160 2.19 -8.99 10.15
C ASP A 160 0.98 -9.35 9.28
N SER A 161 -0.17 -9.50 9.92
CA SER A 161 -1.41 -9.95 9.28
C SER A 161 -1.95 -8.97 8.22
N ASN A 162 -1.55 -7.71 8.29
CA ASN A 162 -1.94 -6.68 7.32
C ASN A 162 -0.97 -6.56 6.14
N ALA A 163 0.13 -7.32 6.12
CA ALA A 163 1.09 -7.28 5.00
C ALA A 163 0.46 -7.76 3.68
N GLU A 164 -0.56 -8.64 3.77
CA GLU A 164 -1.33 -9.14 2.64
C GLU A 164 -2.82 -9.06 2.97
N THR A 165 -3.51 -8.07 2.43
CA THR A 165 -4.96 -7.94 2.57
C THR A 165 -5.66 -8.47 1.33
N LEU A 166 -6.35 -9.60 1.47
CA LEU A 166 -7.04 -10.30 0.38
C LEU A 166 -8.54 -10.08 0.45
N ILE A 167 -9.15 -9.69 -0.67
CA ILE A 167 -10.61 -9.57 -0.83
C ILE A 167 -11.08 -10.70 -1.74
N THR A 168 -11.94 -11.58 -1.22
CA THR A 168 -12.55 -12.64 -2.02
C THR A 168 -13.90 -12.17 -2.54
N LEU A 169 -14.09 -12.25 -3.85
CA LEU A 169 -15.27 -11.82 -4.57
C LEU A 169 -15.92 -12.99 -5.32
N THR A 170 -17.21 -12.89 -5.61
CA THR A 170 -17.93 -13.84 -6.47
C THR A 170 -18.72 -13.07 -7.49
N CYS A 171 -18.57 -13.40 -8.76
CA CYS A 171 -19.25 -12.70 -9.83
C CYS A 171 -20.76 -12.95 -9.81
N ALA A 172 -21.57 -11.89 -9.74
CA ALA A 172 -23.02 -11.99 -9.75
C ALA A 172 -23.57 -12.51 -11.09
N ALA A 173 -22.84 -12.35 -12.19
CA ALA A 173 -23.30 -12.78 -13.51
C ALA A 173 -22.88 -14.22 -13.87
N CYS A 174 -21.63 -14.62 -13.60
CA CYS A 174 -21.11 -15.93 -14.03
C CYS A 174 -20.77 -16.88 -12.88
N GLY A 175 -20.90 -16.44 -11.62
CA GLY A 175 -20.62 -17.26 -10.43
C GLY A 175 -19.14 -17.53 -10.17
N THR A 176 -18.21 -17.00 -10.97
CA THR A 176 -16.79 -17.24 -10.80
C THR A 176 -16.28 -16.58 -9.53
N PRO A 177 -15.65 -17.32 -8.60
CA PRO A 177 -14.97 -16.73 -7.47
C PRO A 177 -13.55 -16.29 -7.88
N TRP A 178 -13.07 -15.17 -7.30
CA TRP A 178 -11.68 -14.73 -7.43
C TRP A 178 -11.23 -13.94 -6.21
N THR A 179 -9.93 -13.79 -6.06
CA THR A 179 -9.34 -13.03 -4.96
C THR A 179 -8.46 -11.94 -5.54
N VAL A 180 -8.55 -10.75 -4.97
CA VAL A 180 -7.70 -9.60 -5.29
C VAL A 180 -6.91 -9.19 -4.07
N MET A 181 -5.67 -8.77 -4.26
CA MET A 181 -4.88 -8.13 -3.21
C MET A 181 -5.29 -6.67 -3.13
N PHE A 182 -5.60 -6.21 -1.93
CA PHE A 182 -5.85 -4.80 -1.67
C PHE A 182 -4.58 -4.15 -1.16
N ASP A 183 -4.18 -3.06 -1.79
CA ASP A 183 -3.06 -2.19 -1.40
C ASP A 183 -3.63 -0.81 -1.04
N ALA A 184 -3.56 -0.45 0.23
CA ALA A 184 -4.12 0.81 0.73
C ALA A 184 -3.33 2.03 0.22
N GLY A 185 -2.03 1.87 -0.05
CA GLY A 185 -1.19 2.90 -0.64
C GLY A 185 -1.59 3.22 -2.08
N GLU A 186 -1.77 2.18 -2.93
CA GLU A 186 -2.24 2.34 -4.30
C GLU A 186 -3.66 2.91 -4.34
N PHE A 187 -4.55 2.42 -3.49
CA PHE A 187 -5.91 2.94 -3.40
C PHE A 187 -5.93 4.44 -3.03
N LEU A 188 -5.13 4.85 -2.05
CA LEU A 188 -4.96 6.26 -1.69
C LEU A 188 -4.40 7.08 -2.85
N TRP A 189 -3.42 6.54 -3.60
CA TRP A 189 -2.84 7.20 -4.75
C TRP A 189 -3.86 7.44 -5.86
N ASP A 190 -4.69 6.46 -6.16
CA ASP A 190 -5.75 6.58 -7.18
C ASP A 190 -6.73 7.70 -6.83
N GLU A 191 -7.11 7.84 -5.56
CA GLU A 191 -7.94 8.96 -5.11
C GLU A 191 -7.21 10.31 -5.21
N VAL A 192 -5.93 10.37 -4.86
CA VAL A 192 -5.10 11.58 -5.07
C VAL A 192 -5.08 11.97 -6.54
N VAL A 193 -4.90 11.01 -7.46
CA VAL A 193 -4.94 11.26 -8.92
C VAL A 193 -6.31 11.77 -9.37
N MET A 194 -7.40 11.16 -8.90
CA MET A 194 -8.76 11.60 -9.24
C MET A 194 -9.01 13.04 -8.76
N HIS A 195 -8.61 13.35 -7.54
CA HIS A 195 -8.74 14.70 -6.98
C HIS A 195 -7.86 15.73 -7.69
N ALA A 196 -6.62 15.38 -8.04
CA ALA A 196 -5.73 16.25 -8.82
C ALA A 196 -6.33 16.57 -10.19
N ARG A 197 -6.83 15.56 -10.91
CA ARG A 197 -7.49 15.74 -12.22
C ARG A 197 -8.75 16.57 -12.13
N ARG A 198 -9.53 16.42 -11.06
CA ARG A 198 -10.71 17.26 -10.80
C ARG A 198 -10.30 18.71 -10.59
N LEU A 199 -9.30 18.94 -9.74
CA LEU A 199 -8.80 20.28 -9.44
C LEU A 199 -8.23 20.98 -10.69
N LEU A 200 -7.49 20.26 -11.54
CA LEU A 200 -7.00 20.80 -12.81
C LEU A 200 -8.14 21.22 -13.74
N ARG A 201 -9.26 20.48 -13.78
CA ARG A 201 -10.45 20.88 -14.55
C ARG A 201 -11.11 22.12 -13.96
N GLU A 202 -11.21 22.24 -12.64
CA GLU A 202 -11.71 23.44 -11.97
C GLU A 202 -10.87 24.67 -12.34
N ILE A 203 -9.52 24.51 -12.31
CA ILE A 203 -8.57 25.57 -12.69
C ILE A 203 -8.75 25.96 -14.16
N ASP A 204 -8.82 24.99 -15.08
CA ASP A 204 -8.99 25.26 -16.51
C ASP A 204 -10.25 26.06 -16.80
N VAL A 205 -11.39 25.69 -16.21
CA VAL A 205 -12.67 26.42 -16.37
C VAL A 205 -12.57 27.86 -15.84
N LEU A 206 -12.06 28.03 -14.62
CA LEU A 206 -11.97 29.34 -13.99
C LEU A 206 -10.95 30.25 -14.67
N ALA A 207 -9.80 29.72 -15.07
CA ALA A 207 -8.77 30.46 -15.80
C ALA A 207 -9.28 30.93 -17.17
N ARG A 208 -10.00 30.12 -17.93
CA ARG A 208 -10.60 30.49 -19.20
C ARG A 208 -11.68 31.56 -19.06
N THR A 209 -12.52 31.43 -18.03
CA THR A 209 -13.67 32.31 -17.86
C THR A 209 -13.29 33.67 -17.25
N TYR A 210 -12.45 33.65 -16.23
CA TYR A 210 -12.12 34.89 -15.45
C TYR A 210 -10.69 35.40 -15.69
N HIS A 211 -9.89 34.70 -16.50
CA HIS A 211 -8.48 35.00 -16.76
C HIS A 211 -7.62 35.05 -15.50
N TRP A 212 -7.99 34.27 -14.47
CA TRP A 212 -7.19 34.15 -13.27
C TRP A 212 -6.04 33.16 -13.50
N SER A 213 -4.95 33.39 -12.79
CA SER A 213 -3.84 32.44 -12.81
C SER A 213 -4.17 31.18 -11.97
N GLU A 214 -3.47 30.10 -12.25
CA GLU A 214 -3.56 28.88 -11.42
C GLU A 214 -3.31 29.19 -9.93
N ALA A 215 -2.33 30.06 -9.62
CA ALA A 215 -2.01 30.47 -8.27
C ALA A 215 -3.19 31.16 -7.58
N ASP A 216 -3.90 32.07 -8.29
CA ASP A 216 -5.08 32.77 -7.77
C ASP A 216 -6.21 31.77 -7.47
N VAL A 217 -6.45 30.80 -8.36
CA VAL A 217 -7.48 29.76 -8.19
C VAL A 217 -7.15 28.85 -7.02
N LEU A 218 -5.89 28.43 -6.88
CA LEU A 218 -5.43 27.56 -5.79
C LEU A 218 -5.41 28.27 -4.42
N ALA A 219 -5.28 29.60 -4.39
CA ALA A 219 -5.37 30.38 -3.16
C ALA A 219 -6.80 30.45 -2.61
N MET A 220 -7.83 30.15 -3.42
CA MET A 220 -9.22 30.15 -2.97
C MET A 220 -9.55 28.86 -2.19
N SER A 221 -10.47 28.95 -1.23
CA SER A 221 -11.07 27.77 -0.62
C SER A 221 -11.87 26.94 -1.65
N ALA A 222 -12.02 25.64 -1.43
CA ALA A 222 -12.81 24.78 -2.30
C ALA A 222 -14.27 25.29 -2.45
N GLN A 223 -14.88 25.72 -1.35
CA GLN A 223 -16.22 26.31 -1.36
C GLN A 223 -16.32 27.53 -2.30
N ARG A 224 -15.33 28.43 -2.26
CA ARG A 224 -15.31 29.62 -3.11
C ARG A 224 -15.11 29.27 -4.58
N ARG A 225 -14.24 28.29 -4.87
CA ARG A 225 -14.07 27.82 -6.26
C ARG A 225 -15.36 27.21 -6.81
N HIS A 226 -16.04 26.35 -6.03
CA HIS A 226 -17.31 25.77 -6.45
C HIS A 226 -18.37 26.83 -6.72
N ALA A 227 -18.49 27.86 -5.87
CA ALA A 227 -19.43 28.95 -6.10
C ALA A 227 -19.18 29.67 -7.44
N TYR A 228 -17.92 29.88 -7.83
CA TYR A 228 -17.59 30.46 -9.14
C TYR A 228 -17.88 29.49 -10.30
N LEU A 229 -17.63 28.19 -10.13
CA LEU A 229 -17.95 27.18 -11.13
C LEU A 229 -19.44 27.08 -11.38
N ASP A 230 -20.27 27.20 -10.34
CA ASP A 230 -21.73 27.23 -10.46
C ASP A 230 -22.20 28.45 -11.29
N LEU A 231 -21.57 29.63 -11.12
CA LEU A 231 -21.87 30.81 -11.92
C LEU A 231 -21.47 30.66 -13.39
N VAL A 232 -20.44 29.87 -13.71
CA VAL A 232 -20.01 29.60 -15.09
C VAL A 232 -20.97 28.61 -15.78
N SER A 233 -21.61 27.73 -15.01
CA SER A 233 -22.50 26.68 -15.52
C SER A 233 -23.96 27.11 -15.64
N ALA A 234 -24.31 28.30 -15.12
CA ALA A 234 -25.64 28.90 -15.15
C ALA A 234 -25.87 29.70 -16.43
#